data_93b55aad4090dded9f98b96c771f20e7
#
_entry.id   93b55aad4090dded9f98b96c771f20e7
#
_cell.length_a   1.000
_cell.length_b   1.000
_cell.length_c   1.000
_cell.angle_alpha   90.00
_cell.angle_beta   90.00
_cell.angle_gamma   90.00
#
_symmetry.space_group_name_H-M   'P 1'
#
loop_
_entity.id
_entity.type
_entity.pdbx_description
1 polymer ?
#
loop_
_entity_poly.entity_id
_entity_poly.type
_entity_poly.pdbx_seq_one_letter_code
_entity_poly.pdbx_strand_id
1 'polypeptide(L)'
;MTRFTEKCREDIFTHYSFKSSRFISSQSVLGKTLLTLLPALSWGCSAEESMSSATSADERIALKITRSYSDSQMNSLDIFVFKDEAIKSLDCYQRVERPENWEGDVSSSSGDRIINICANSQLERDEWPWIRSQDALKKITVSLELESRMSPFMSGEVKVSATKGEPHHTDIIMRPAASEIHLRSLCCDFTGKPYSGEKLTDIKVYLTNINAECGMLSDGEILPTRLINVGRLCEEDLELFSDPGLVFREIAGTVGKSPVRPDIRLWCYPSNAADESPGTPYSRLVIEGKISGSTYYWPININREDDGGGISRNRRYTFDVRITRKGSTDPDIPVDADNMEITFNSEPWEEKEEYQVRF
;
A
#
# COMPACT_ATOMS: atom_id res chain seq x y z
N MET A 1 -0.60 23.40 -46.80
CA MET A 1 -2.00 22.94 -46.81
C MET A 1 -2.09 21.99 -45.63
N THR A 2 -2.65 22.22 -44.56
CA THR A 2 -3.61 23.10 -43.92
C THR A 2 -4.04 22.32 -42.67
N ARG A 3 -3.76 22.87 -41.53
CA ARG A 3 -4.50 22.83 -40.26
C ARG A 3 -5.55 21.71 -40.09
N PHE A 4 -5.23 20.75 -39.21
CA PHE A 4 -6.19 20.05 -38.37
C PHE A 4 -5.45 19.61 -37.11
N THR A 5 -5.31 20.53 -36.18
CA THR A 5 -4.89 20.29 -34.81
C THR A 5 -5.59 21.31 -33.94
N GLU A 6 -5.97 20.94 -32.77
CA GLU A 6 -6.63 21.73 -31.74
C GLU A 6 -8.17 21.71 -31.84
N LYS A 7 -8.75 20.59 -31.39
CA LYS A 7 -10.04 20.60 -30.68
C LYS A 7 -10.42 19.23 -30.14
N CYS A 8 -9.78 18.81 -29.08
CA CYS A 8 -10.24 17.73 -28.20
C CYS A 8 -9.38 17.72 -26.92
N ARG A 9 -9.43 18.84 -26.17
CA ARG A 9 -8.76 18.91 -24.86
C ARG A 9 -9.43 19.91 -23.92
N GLU A 10 -10.72 19.95 -23.93
CA GLU A 10 -11.52 20.66 -22.92
C GLU A 10 -12.87 19.96 -22.89
N ASP A 11 -13.07 19.07 -21.95
CA ASP A 11 -14.38 18.64 -21.42
C ASP A 11 -14.24 17.35 -20.58
N ILE A 12 -13.38 17.30 -19.57
CA ILE A 12 -13.48 16.34 -18.43
C ILE A 12 -12.81 16.95 -17.18
N PHE A 13 -13.01 18.21 -16.85
CA PHE A 13 -12.67 18.74 -15.53
C PHE A 13 -13.72 19.75 -15.09
N THR A 14 -14.85 19.27 -14.61
CA THR A 14 -15.73 20.08 -13.75
C THR A 14 -16.36 19.19 -12.69
N HIS A 15 -16.19 19.64 -11.48
CA HIS A 15 -16.79 19.23 -10.22
C HIS A 15 -15.98 18.27 -9.36
N TYR A 16 -15.11 18.87 -8.53
CA TYR A 16 -15.23 18.81 -7.06
C TYR A 16 -14.22 19.82 -6.47
N SER A 17 -14.69 21.05 -6.26
CA SER A 17 -13.97 22.08 -5.51
C SER A 17 -14.46 22.03 -4.06
N PHE A 18 -13.64 21.55 -3.14
CA PHE A 18 -13.87 21.69 -1.72
C PHE A 18 -13.24 23.01 -1.24
N LYS A 19 -14.06 23.97 -0.86
CA LYS A 19 -13.64 25.26 -0.29
C LYS A 19 -13.19 25.06 1.14
N SER A 20 -11.91 25.27 1.43
CA SER A 20 -11.41 25.55 2.76
C SER A 20 -11.67 27.02 3.10
N SER A 21 -12.52 27.30 4.07
CA SER A 21 -12.70 28.63 4.64
C SER A 21 -11.81 28.82 5.87
N ARG A 22 -10.78 29.63 5.73
CA ARG A 22 -10.02 30.19 6.85
C ARG A 22 -10.89 31.21 7.58
N PHE A 23 -11.09 31.03 8.86
CA PHE A 23 -11.63 32.09 9.74
C PHE A 23 -10.48 32.86 10.36
N ILE A 24 -10.43 34.14 10.04
CA ILE A 24 -9.52 35.15 10.62
C ILE A 24 -10.18 35.72 11.87
N SER A 25 -9.42 35.74 12.96
CA SER A 25 -9.78 36.41 14.21
C SER A 25 -9.75 37.93 14.05
N SER A 26 -10.73 38.62 14.60
CA SER A 26 -10.56 40.01 14.99
C SER A 26 -11.13 40.25 16.39
N GLN A 27 -10.26 40.78 17.23
CA GLN A 27 -10.56 41.30 18.56
C GLN A 27 -11.28 42.65 18.48
N SER A 28 -12.12 42.92 19.45
CA SER A 28 -12.19 44.15 20.31
C SER A 28 -13.63 44.34 20.78
N VAL A 29 -13.96 44.70 21.94
CA VAL A 29 -13.70 45.70 22.96
C VAL A 29 -14.95 45.83 23.85
N LEU A 30 -14.74 45.79 25.17
CA LEU A 30 -15.42 46.41 26.30
C LEU A 30 -16.96 46.62 26.36
N GLY A 31 -17.56 46.14 27.43
CA GLY A 31 -18.82 46.65 28.01
C GLY A 31 -19.06 46.08 29.40
N LYS A 32 -18.94 46.93 30.39
CA LYS A 32 -19.03 46.71 31.85
C LYS A 32 -20.46 46.48 32.35
N THR A 33 -20.51 45.76 33.50
CA THR A 33 -21.46 45.85 34.64
C THR A 33 -22.85 45.23 34.49
N LEU A 34 -23.18 44.24 35.33
CA LEU A 34 -23.93 44.40 36.56
C LEU A 34 -24.00 43.09 37.35
N LEU A 35 -23.70 43.22 38.61
CA LEU A 35 -23.72 42.23 39.69
C LEU A 35 -25.17 41.94 40.11
N THR A 36 -25.63 40.67 40.16
CA THR A 36 -26.68 40.22 41.08
C THR A 36 -26.36 38.81 41.58
N LEU A 37 -26.12 38.71 42.86
CA LEU A 37 -26.06 37.49 43.66
C LEU A 37 -27.43 36.83 43.74
N LEU A 38 -27.52 35.50 43.60
CA LEU A 38 -28.42 34.60 44.38
C LEU A 38 -27.97 33.13 44.14
N PRO A 39 -28.36 32.15 45.01
CA PRO A 39 -27.40 31.27 45.66
C PRO A 39 -27.34 29.87 45.07
N ALA A 40 -26.33 29.17 45.57
CA ALA A 40 -26.00 27.77 45.32
C ALA A 40 -27.19 26.80 45.47
N LEU A 41 -27.39 25.98 44.46
CA LEU A 41 -27.86 24.61 44.60
C LEU A 41 -26.91 23.73 43.81
N SER A 42 -26.01 23.12 44.54
CA SER A 42 -25.17 22.03 44.11
C SER A 42 -26.05 20.83 43.74
N TRP A 43 -26.17 20.56 42.47
CA TRP A 43 -26.44 19.21 42.01
C TRP A 43 -25.32 18.83 41.04
N GLY A 44 -24.40 18.05 41.58
CA GLY A 44 -23.46 17.32 40.80
C GLY A 44 -24.21 16.27 39.98
N CYS A 45 -24.08 16.38 38.68
CA CYS A 45 -24.21 15.29 37.76
C CYS A 45 -23.01 15.39 36.85
N SER A 46 -21.95 14.72 37.23
CA SER A 46 -20.96 14.22 36.31
C SER A 46 -21.64 13.11 35.52
N ALA A 47 -22.29 13.47 34.44
CA ALA A 47 -22.68 12.50 33.43
C ALA A 47 -21.50 12.26 32.51
N GLU A 48 -20.60 11.40 32.95
CA GLU A 48 -19.91 10.51 32.01
C GLU A 48 -21.02 9.65 31.43
N GLU A 49 -21.56 10.04 30.27
CA GLU A 49 -22.34 9.14 29.44
C GLU A 49 -21.42 8.10 28.84
N SER A 50 -21.08 7.11 29.67
CA SER A 50 -20.81 5.78 29.18
C SER A 50 -22.14 5.30 28.56
N MET A 51 -22.21 5.29 27.24
CA MET A 51 -23.24 4.52 26.55
C MET A 51 -22.99 3.03 26.82
N SER A 52 -23.35 2.59 28.03
CA SER A 52 -23.52 1.17 28.31
C SER A 52 -24.90 0.76 27.81
N SER A 53 -24.98 0.33 26.57
CA SER A 53 -26.11 -0.50 26.14
C SER A 53 -25.95 -1.87 26.75
N ALA A 54 -26.87 -2.21 27.60
CA ALA A 54 -27.26 -3.47 28.20
C ALA A 54 -26.55 -4.76 27.74
N THR A 55 -25.71 -5.34 28.63
CA THR A 55 -25.74 -6.73 29.13
C THR A 55 -26.09 -7.84 28.14
N SER A 56 -25.15 -8.18 27.27
CA SER A 56 -24.80 -9.58 27.06
C SER A 56 -23.44 -9.77 27.75
N ALA A 57 -23.24 -10.88 28.46
CA ALA A 57 -21.93 -11.17 29.05
C ALA A 57 -20.90 -11.10 27.94
N ASP A 58 -19.97 -10.14 28.02
CA ASP A 58 -18.92 -9.98 27.04
C ASP A 58 -18.00 -11.19 27.14
N GLU A 59 -17.91 -11.95 26.05
CA GLU A 59 -16.93 -13.02 25.92
C GLU A 59 -15.57 -12.41 25.61
N ARG A 60 -14.50 -13.06 26.05
CA ARG A 60 -13.13 -12.64 25.76
C ARG A 60 -12.49 -13.57 24.75
N ILE A 61 -11.96 -13.00 23.71
CA ILE A 61 -11.18 -13.70 22.69
C ILE A 61 -9.73 -13.29 22.86
N ALA A 62 -8.89 -14.22 23.27
CA ALA A 62 -7.45 -14.01 23.35
C ALA A 62 -6.87 -14.11 21.94
N LEU A 63 -6.23 -13.01 21.51
CA LEU A 63 -5.60 -12.89 20.21
C LEU A 63 -4.08 -12.85 20.36
N LYS A 64 -3.40 -13.62 19.50
CA LYS A 64 -1.97 -13.48 19.28
C LYS A 64 -1.73 -13.01 17.85
N ILE A 65 -1.09 -11.86 17.73
CA ILE A 65 -0.85 -11.21 16.44
C ILE A 65 0.61 -11.35 16.08
N THR A 66 0.88 -11.91 14.90
CA THR A 66 2.20 -12.06 14.31
C THR A 66 2.25 -11.35 12.96
N ARG A 67 3.46 -11.03 12.47
CA ARG A 67 3.71 -10.36 11.19
C ARG A 67 4.39 -11.32 10.24
N SER A 68 4.02 -11.28 8.97
CA SER A 68 4.75 -12.00 7.92
C SER A 68 6.06 -11.27 7.53
N TYR A 69 6.15 -9.97 7.79
CA TYR A 69 7.32 -9.14 7.51
C TYR A 69 7.98 -8.70 8.82
N SER A 70 9.05 -9.38 9.24
CA SER A 70 9.66 -9.25 10.58
C SER A 70 10.32 -7.90 10.82
N ASP A 71 10.91 -7.27 9.79
CA ASP A 71 11.62 -5.99 9.89
C ASP A 71 10.70 -4.78 10.05
N SER A 72 9.38 -4.97 9.87
CA SER A 72 8.43 -3.88 10.00
C SER A 72 8.12 -3.55 11.46
N GLN A 73 7.80 -2.29 11.72
CA GLN A 73 7.28 -1.81 12.99
C GLN A 73 5.75 -1.77 12.96
N MET A 74 5.11 -2.13 14.06
CA MET A 74 3.70 -1.87 14.28
C MET A 74 3.54 -0.68 15.21
N ASN A 75 3.18 0.48 14.65
CA ASN A 75 2.97 1.70 15.44
C ASN A 75 1.56 1.74 16.04
N SER A 76 0.60 1.10 15.39
CA SER A 76 -0.78 0.97 15.86
C SER A 76 -1.42 -0.32 15.36
N LEU A 77 -2.40 -0.80 16.10
CA LEU A 77 -3.32 -1.87 15.69
C LEU A 77 -4.75 -1.41 15.90
N ASP A 78 -5.54 -1.53 14.85
CA ASP A 78 -6.98 -1.34 14.87
C ASP A 78 -7.65 -2.69 14.72
N ILE A 79 -8.36 -3.12 15.76
CA ILE A 79 -8.99 -4.45 15.87
C ILE A 79 -10.48 -4.27 15.77
N PHE A 80 -11.09 -4.86 14.75
CA PHE A 80 -12.52 -4.84 14.50
C PHE A 80 -13.08 -6.24 14.66
N VAL A 81 -14.06 -6.39 15.52
CA VAL A 81 -14.82 -7.62 15.70
C VAL A 81 -16.20 -7.42 15.08
N PHE A 82 -16.50 -8.18 14.04
CA PHE A 82 -17.81 -8.16 13.37
C PHE A 82 -18.58 -9.43 13.66
N LYS A 83 -19.91 -9.34 13.71
CA LYS A 83 -20.78 -10.52 13.75
C LYS A 83 -20.75 -11.21 12.39
N ASP A 84 -20.54 -12.54 12.35
CA ASP A 84 -20.61 -13.30 11.09
C ASP A 84 -22.06 -13.62 10.70
N GLU A 85 -22.81 -12.55 10.47
CA GLU A 85 -24.21 -12.53 10.05
C GLU A 85 -24.34 -11.86 8.68
N ALA A 86 -25.54 -11.81 8.12
CA ALA A 86 -25.77 -11.23 6.78
C ALA A 86 -25.28 -9.78 6.63
N ILE A 87 -25.43 -8.93 7.69
CA ILE A 87 -25.03 -7.52 7.66
C ILE A 87 -23.57 -7.32 8.11
N LYS A 88 -23.01 -8.32 8.81
CA LYS A 88 -21.65 -8.23 9.39
C LYS A 88 -21.43 -6.95 10.19
N SER A 89 -22.36 -6.67 11.11
CA SER A 89 -22.34 -5.46 11.94
C SER A 89 -21.15 -5.47 12.90
N LEU A 90 -20.60 -4.28 13.20
CA LEU A 90 -19.54 -4.13 14.19
C LEU A 90 -20.06 -4.52 15.57
N ASP A 91 -19.37 -5.41 16.25
CA ASP A 91 -19.62 -5.86 17.61
C ASP A 91 -18.72 -5.11 18.60
N CYS A 92 -17.41 -5.05 18.30
CA CYS A 92 -16.41 -4.36 19.11
C CYS A 92 -15.32 -3.74 18.25
N TYR A 93 -14.76 -2.62 18.71
CA TYR A 93 -13.55 -1.99 18.16
C TYR A 93 -12.58 -1.67 19.27
N GLN A 94 -11.32 -1.97 19.06
CA GLN A 94 -10.22 -1.65 19.96
C GLN A 94 -9.02 -1.14 19.19
N ARG A 95 -8.36 -0.09 19.67
CA ARG A 95 -7.07 0.39 19.17
C ARG A 95 -5.98 0.18 20.20
N VAL A 96 -4.84 -0.32 19.73
CA VAL A 96 -3.63 -0.51 20.54
C VAL A 96 -2.52 0.33 19.93
N GLU A 97 -1.93 1.20 20.73
CA GLU A 97 -0.81 2.04 20.31
C GLU A 97 0.53 1.37 20.67
N ARG A 98 1.48 1.43 19.72
CA ARG A 98 2.86 0.91 19.85
C ARG A 98 2.96 -0.55 20.31
N PRO A 99 2.25 -1.47 19.65
CA PRO A 99 2.39 -2.88 19.94
C PRO A 99 3.73 -3.40 19.37
N GLU A 100 4.60 -3.96 20.20
CA GLU A 100 5.81 -4.64 19.68
C GLU A 100 5.49 -6.05 19.19
N ASN A 101 4.93 -6.88 20.05
CA ASN A 101 4.27 -8.14 19.73
C ASN A 101 2.99 -8.14 20.56
N TRP A 102 1.85 -8.20 19.91
CA TRP A 102 0.63 -8.06 20.66
C TRP A 102 -0.03 -9.42 20.94
N GLU A 103 -0.23 -9.66 22.21
CA GLU A 103 -1.06 -10.74 22.73
C GLU A 103 -2.00 -10.12 23.77
N GLY A 104 -3.30 -10.31 23.61
CA GLY A 104 -4.27 -9.68 24.49
C GLY A 104 -5.69 -10.11 24.18
N ASP A 105 -6.60 -9.65 25.02
CA ASP A 105 -8.01 -9.98 24.92
C ASP A 105 -8.80 -8.88 24.19
N VAL A 106 -9.74 -9.29 23.35
CA VAL A 106 -10.79 -8.44 22.82
C VAL A 106 -12.15 -8.88 23.32
N SER A 107 -13.00 -7.92 23.62
CA SER A 107 -14.38 -8.20 24.02
C SER A 107 -15.25 -8.53 22.81
N SER A 108 -16.16 -9.46 22.97
CA SER A 108 -17.12 -9.86 21.93
C SER A 108 -18.41 -10.35 22.57
N SER A 109 -19.53 -10.18 21.91
CA SER A 109 -20.72 -10.95 22.27
C SER A 109 -20.55 -12.42 21.81
N SER A 110 -21.35 -13.36 22.36
CA SER A 110 -21.31 -14.78 21.95
C SER A 110 -21.79 -14.99 20.51
N GLY A 111 -21.27 -16.01 19.83
CA GLY A 111 -21.61 -16.42 18.46
C GLY A 111 -20.43 -16.35 17.50
N ASP A 112 -20.69 -16.55 16.20
CA ASP A 112 -19.66 -16.50 15.17
C ASP A 112 -19.21 -15.06 14.89
N ARG A 113 -17.88 -14.87 14.82
CA ARG A 113 -17.25 -13.57 14.66
C ARG A 113 -16.22 -13.60 13.55
N ILE A 114 -16.10 -12.45 12.87
CA ILE A 114 -15.01 -12.14 11.95
C ILE A 114 -14.17 -11.06 12.61
N ILE A 115 -12.90 -11.35 12.85
CA ILE A 115 -11.95 -10.38 13.41
C ILE A 115 -11.08 -9.90 12.27
N ASN A 116 -11.14 -8.60 11.98
CA ASN A 116 -10.23 -7.94 11.05
C ASN A 116 -9.28 -7.05 11.85
N ILE A 117 -8.00 -7.12 11.53
CA ILE A 117 -6.97 -6.30 12.16
C ILE A 117 -6.26 -5.52 11.08
N CYS A 118 -6.06 -4.23 11.34
CA CYS A 118 -5.28 -3.32 10.50
C CYS A 118 -4.14 -2.75 11.33
N ALA A 119 -2.89 -2.90 10.87
CA ALA A 119 -1.72 -2.29 11.48
C ALA A 119 -1.26 -1.11 10.64
N ASN A 120 -0.79 -0.06 11.30
CA ASN A 120 -0.26 1.16 10.68
C ASN A 120 -1.29 1.82 9.74
N SER A 121 -2.54 1.85 10.16
CA SER A 121 -3.61 2.50 9.40
C SER A 121 -3.29 3.96 9.13
N GLN A 122 -3.59 4.40 7.90
CA GLN A 122 -3.44 5.80 7.47
C GLN A 122 -4.64 6.68 7.87
N LEU A 123 -5.69 6.08 8.46
CA LEU A 123 -6.88 6.81 8.86
C LEU A 123 -6.68 7.54 10.18
N GLU A 124 -7.24 8.72 10.27
CA GLU A 124 -7.30 9.48 11.50
C GLU A 124 -8.30 8.82 12.50
N ARG A 125 -8.04 9.00 13.79
CA ARG A 125 -8.78 8.31 14.84
C ARG A 125 -10.27 8.63 14.85
N ASP A 126 -10.67 9.80 14.42
CA ASP A 126 -12.04 10.28 14.36
C ASP A 126 -12.85 9.72 13.17
N GLU A 127 -12.19 9.07 12.22
CA GLU A 127 -12.85 8.43 11.08
C GLU A 127 -13.43 7.04 11.42
N TRP A 128 -12.91 6.36 12.45
CA TRP A 128 -13.34 5.03 12.86
C TRP A 128 -14.79 4.91 13.33
N PRO A 129 -15.42 5.90 13.99
CA PRO A 129 -16.81 5.79 14.44
C PRO A 129 -17.83 5.52 13.34
N TRP A 130 -17.46 5.78 12.08
CA TRP A 130 -18.34 5.57 10.93
C TRP A 130 -18.32 4.15 10.38
N ILE A 131 -17.35 3.31 10.81
CA ILE A 131 -17.22 1.92 10.37
C ILE A 131 -18.15 1.04 11.20
N ARG A 132 -19.38 0.84 10.71
CA ARG A 132 -20.40 0.07 11.40
C ARG A 132 -20.58 -1.36 10.89
N SER A 133 -19.88 -1.73 9.82
CA SER A 133 -19.94 -3.08 9.24
C SER A 133 -18.63 -3.43 8.55
N GLN A 134 -18.39 -4.72 8.33
CA GLN A 134 -17.24 -5.19 7.56
C GLN A 134 -17.26 -4.63 6.12
N ASP A 135 -18.44 -4.51 5.51
CA ASP A 135 -18.58 -3.96 4.16
C ASP A 135 -18.23 -2.46 4.10
N ALA A 136 -18.43 -1.72 5.21
CA ALA A 136 -17.93 -0.35 5.30
C ALA A 136 -16.40 -0.32 5.39
N LEU A 137 -15.77 -1.19 6.19
CA LEU A 137 -14.31 -1.31 6.29
C LEU A 137 -13.67 -1.72 4.96
N LYS A 138 -14.29 -2.62 4.19
CA LYS A 138 -13.81 -3.05 2.86
C LYS A 138 -13.79 -1.93 1.82
N LYS A 139 -14.56 -0.86 2.02
CA LYS A 139 -14.60 0.30 1.09
C LYS A 139 -13.50 1.31 1.36
N ILE A 140 -12.80 1.17 2.48
CA ILE A 140 -11.73 2.09 2.83
C ILE A 140 -10.46 1.67 2.10
N THR A 141 -9.78 2.65 1.52
CA THR A 141 -8.52 2.46 0.80
C THR A 141 -7.34 3.02 1.58
N VAL A 142 -6.17 2.50 1.31
CA VAL A 142 -4.87 3.02 1.72
C VAL A 142 -4.12 3.50 0.50
N SER A 143 -3.27 4.53 0.69
CA SER A 143 -2.52 5.17 -0.38
C SER A 143 -1.04 4.79 -0.34
N LEU A 144 -0.47 4.45 -1.50
CA LEU A 144 0.94 4.07 -1.64
C LEU A 144 1.88 5.23 -1.32
N GLU A 145 1.46 6.48 -1.57
CA GLU A 145 2.26 7.68 -1.30
C GLU A 145 2.51 7.91 0.20
N LEU A 146 1.62 7.36 1.04
CA LEU A 146 1.72 7.44 2.50
C LEU A 146 2.39 6.22 3.13
N GLU A 147 2.77 5.22 2.32
CA GLU A 147 3.44 4.02 2.84
C GLU A 147 4.84 4.32 3.39
N SER A 148 5.23 3.53 4.38
CA SER A 148 6.55 3.58 4.98
C SER A 148 7.18 2.20 5.01
N ARG A 149 8.46 2.10 4.59
CA ARG A 149 9.23 0.85 4.67
C ARG A 149 9.39 0.34 6.10
N MET A 150 9.46 1.26 7.06
CA MET A 150 9.61 0.93 8.47
C MET A 150 8.31 0.43 9.11
N SER A 151 7.18 0.95 8.64
CA SER A 151 5.85 0.67 9.21
C SER A 151 4.80 0.55 8.11
N PRO A 152 4.88 -0.49 7.26
CA PRO A 152 3.92 -0.70 6.17
C PRO A 152 2.52 -0.94 6.71
N PHE A 153 1.52 -0.57 5.93
CA PHE A 153 0.16 -0.98 6.21
C PHE A 153 0.03 -2.49 6.05
N MET A 154 -0.48 -3.15 7.08
CA MET A 154 -0.73 -4.59 7.09
C MET A 154 -2.14 -4.89 7.55
N SER A 155 -2.74 -5.96 7.06
CA SER A 155 -4.01 -6.45 7.58
C SER A 155 -4.06 -7.97 7.69
N GLY A 156 -4.97 -8.45 8.53
CA GLY A 156 -5.24 -9.87 8.73
C GLY A 156 -6.70 -10.10 9.08
N GLU A 157 -7.20 -11.29 8.78
CA GLU A 157 -8.57 -11.73 9.09
C GLU A 157 -8.55 -13.11 9.71
N VAL A 158 -9.42 -13.34 10.70
CA VAL A 158 -9.71 -14.66 11.23
C VAL A 158 -11.19 -14.76 11.60
N LYS A 159 -11.74 -15.97 11.48
CA LYS A 159 -13.08 -16.31 11.95
C LYS A 159 -13.01 -17.15 13.22
N VAL A 160 -13.80 -16.79 14.20
CA VAL A 160 -13.89 -17.49 15.49
C VAL A 160 -15.33 -17.67 15.91
N SER A 161 -15.62 -18.74 16.65
CA SER A 161 -16.92 -18.96 17.30
C SER A 161 -16.75 -18.71 18.80
N ALA A 162 -17.26 -17.57 19.28
CA ALA A 162 -17.20 -17.19 20.69
C ALA A 162 -18.34 -17.89 21.47
N THR A 163 -18.01 -18.89 22.29
CA THR A 163 -18.95 -19.64 23.11
C THR A 163 -18.90 -19.13 24.55
N LYS A 164 -20.09 -18.94 25.13
CA LYS A 164 -20.21 -18.38 26.47
C LYS A 164 -19.45 -19.21 27.52
N GLY A 165 -18.54 -18.51 28.23
CA GLY A 165 -17.80 -19.08 29.36
C GLY A 165 -16.60 -19.94 28.96
N GLU A 166 -16.25 -20.04 27.67
CA GLU A 166 -15.06 -20.75 27.19
C GLU A 166 -13.99 -19.74 26.74
N PRO A 167 -12.72 -19.89 27.14
CA PRO A 167 -11.65 -19.07 26.63
C PRO A 167 -11.37 -19.46 25.16
N HIS A 168 -11.39 -18.47 24.28
CA HIS A 168 -11.01 -18.65 22.87
C HIS A 168 -9.64 -18.05 22.64
N HIS A 169 -8.74 -18.83 22.03
CA HIS A 169 -7.42 -18.39 21.60
C HIS A 169 -7.33 -18.52 20.09
N THR A 170 -6.83 -17.48 19.43
CA THR A 170 -6.59 -17.52 17.99
C THR A 170 -5.39 -16.70 17.59
N ASP A 171 -4.67 -17.20 16.58
CA ASP A 171 -3.51 -16.54 16.00
C ASP A 171 -3.91 -15.85 14.70
N ILE A 172 -3.42 -14.63 14.50
CA ILE A 172 -3.62 -13.87 13.27
C ILE A 172 -2.27 -13.46 12.70
N ILE A 173 -2.07 -13.73 11.41
CA ILE A 173 -0.88 -13.31 10.68
C ILE A 173 -1.21 -12.04 9.90
N MET A 174 -0.50 -10.96 10.22
CA MET A 174 -0.60 -9.67 9.53
C MET A 174 0.25 -9.71 8.26
N ARG A 175 -0.35 -9.35 7.13
CA ARG A 175 0.32 -9.33 5.82
C ARG A 175 0.33 -7.92 5.25
N PRO A 176 1.47 -7.43 4.71
CA PRO A 176 1.52 -6.17 3.98
C PRO A 176 0.48 -6.10 2.86
N ALA A 177 -0.12 -4.95 2.64
CA ALA A 177 -0.95 -4.71 1.46
C ALA A 177 -0.10 -4.55 0.20
N ALA A 178 1.08 -3.95 0.33
CA ALA A 178 2.04 -3.78 -0.75
C ALA A 178 2.72 -5.09 -1.15
N SER A 179 3.35 -5.05 -2.31
CA SER A 179 4.29 -6.06 -2.81
C SER A 179 5.61 -5.41 -3.17
N GLU A 180 6.69 -6.18 -3.09
CA GLU A 180 8.04 -5.73 -3.35
C GLU A 180 8.50 -6.17 -4.75
N ILE A 181 9.00 -5.20 -5.54
CA ILE A 181 9.63 -5.42 -6.83
C ILE A 181 11.14 -5.22 -6.63
N HIS A 182 11.89 -6.31 -6.67
CA HIS A 182 13.29 -6.34 -6.33
C HIS A 182 14.17 -6.53 -7.57
N LEU A 183 14.87 -5.47 -8.01
CA LEU A 183 15.95 -5.61 -8.98
C LEU A 183 17.22 -6.01 -8.23
N ARG A 184 17.53 -7.32 -8.25
CA ARG A 184 18.65 -7.90 -7.50
C ARG A 184 19.98 -7.71 -8.25
N SER A 185 19.99 -7.90 -9.59
CA SER A 185 21.19 -7.69 -10.38
C SER A 185 20.89 -7.10 -11.76
N LEU A 186 21.86 -6.34 -12.28
CA LEU A 186 21.81 -5.73 -13.60
C LEU A 186 23.19 -5.81 -14.28
N CYS A 187 23.22 -6.19 -15.55
CA CYS A 187 24.41 -6.09 -16.40
C CYS A 187 24.03 -5.80 -17.86
N CYS A 188 25.03 -5.38 -18.67
CA CYS A 188 24.88 -5.16 -20.09
C CYS A 188 25.93 -5.96 -20.85
N ASP A 189 25.54 -6.80 -21.82
CA ASP A 189 26.44 -7.52 -22.67
C ASP A 189 26.13 -7.27 -24.15
N PHE A 190 26.83 -6.33 -24.73
CA PHE A 190 26.67 -5.94 -26.13
C PHE A 190 27.64 -6.65 -27.08
N THR A 191 28.17 -7.80 -26.68
CA THR A 191 29.10 -8.60 -27.50
C THR A 191 28.48 -8.87 -28.86
N GLY A 192 29.26 -8.64 -29.93
CA GLY A 192 28.82 -8.83 -31.33
C GLY A 192 27.96 -7.68 -31.88
N LYS A 193 27.75 -6.60 -31.13
CA LYS A 193 27.05 -5.43 -31.62
C LYS A 193 28.04 -4.32 -32.01
N PRO A 194 27.64 -3.38 -32.90
CA PRO A 194 28.50 -2.24 -33.30
C PRO A 194 28.93 -1.35 -32.10
N TYR A 195 28.22 -1.44 -30.99
CA TYR A 195 28.45 -0.72 -29.75
C TYR A 195 28.92 -1.64 -28.60
N SER A 196 29.66 -2.71 -28.91
CA SER A 196 30.06 -3.75 -27.93
C SER A 196 30.95 -3.24 -26.79
N GLY A 197 31.61 -2.08 -26.96
CA GLY A 197 32.42 -1.44 -25.90
C GLY A 197 31.65 -0.51 -24.97
N GLU A 198 30.40 -0.21 -25.30
CA GLU A 198 29.60 0.72 -24.56
C GLU A 198 29.11 0.15 -23.21
N LYS A 199 28.85 1.06 -22.30
CA LYS A 199 28.22 0.78 -20.99
C LYS A 199 26.94 1.56 -20.86
N LEU A 200 26.06 1.09 -19.99
CA LEU A 200 24.88 1.83 -19.60
C LEU A 200 25.27 2.91 -18.58
N THR A 201 24.82 4.13 -18.79
CA THR A 201 25.07 5.30 -17.93
C THR A 201 23.75 6.00 -17.60
N ASP A 202 23.75 6.90 -16.62
CA ASP A 202 22.58 7.67 -16.17
C ASP A 202 21.35 6.76 -15.95
N ILE A 203 21.55 5.74 -15.11
CA ILE A 203 20.61 4.63 -14.98
C ILE A 203 19.55 5.00 -13.94
N LYS A 204 18.30 4.91 -14.36
CA LYS A 204 17.11 5.03 -13.52
C LYS A 204 16.32 3.73 -13.54
N VAL A 205 15.76 3.38 -12.40
CA VAL A 205 14.90 2.20 -12.21
C VAL A 205 13.63 2.64 -11.52
N TYR A 206 12.49 2.39 -12.14
CA TYR A 206 11.21 2.85 -11.62
C TYR A 206 10.05 1.96 -12.06
N LEU A 207 8.91 2.20 -11.43
CA LEU A 207 7.68 1.50 -11.76
C LEU A 207 6.75 2.40 -12.57
N THR A 208 6.09 1.84 -13.60
CA THR A 208 5.04 2.52 -14.37
C THR A 208 3.73 1.75 -14.29
N ASN A 209 2.63 2.46 -14.54
CA ASN A 209 1.27 1.89 -14.55
C ASN A 209 0.92 1.19 -13.23
N ILE A 210 1.35 1.73 -12.10
CA ILE A 210 1.13 1.09 -10.81
C ILE A 210 -0.13 1.58 -10.12
N ASN A 211 -0.81 0.66 -9.45
CA ASN A 211 -1.95 1.00 -8.60
C ASN A 211 -1.45 1.71 -7.34
N ALA A 212 -1.95 2.92 -7.12
CA ALA A 212 -1.59 3.75 -5.97
C ALA A 212 -2.58 3.63 -4.80
N GLU A 213 -3.68 2.91 -4.95
CA GLU A 213 -4.66 2.69 -3.91
C GLU A 213 -5.04 1.22 -3.78
N CYS A 214 -5.23 0.77 -2.55
CA CYS A 214 -5.64 -0.60 -2.25
C CYS A 214 -6.66 -0.59 -1.12
N GLY A 215 -7.71 -1.41 -1.23
CA GLY A 215 -8.65 -1.61 -0.12
C GLY A 215 -7.96 -2.25 1.08
N MET A 216 -8.30 -1.81 2.29
CA MET A 216 -7.68 -2.32 3.53
C MET A 216 -7.78 -3.83 3.69
N LEU A 217 -8.88 -4.42 3.22
CA LEU A 217 -9.17 -5.86 3.33
C LEU A 217 -9.25 -6.55 1.96
N SER A 218 -8.68 -5.96 0.91
CA SER A 218 -8.80 -6.52 -0.44
C SER A 218 -7.98 -7.78 -0.60
N ASP A 219 -8.63 -8.84 -1.04
CA ASP A 219 -8.05 -10.10 -1.48
C ASP A 219 -8.68 -10.52 -2.82
N GLY A 220 -7.99 -11.33 -3.60
CA GLY A 220 -8.46 -11.82 -4.89
C GLY A 220 -8.09 -10.92 -6.06
N GLU A 221 -9.01 -10.76 -7.02
CA GLU A 221 -8.80 -9.89 -8.17
C GLU A 221 -8.91 -8.42 -7.77
N ILE A 222 -7.85 -7.67 -8.03
CA ILE A 222 -7.76 -6.25 -7.71
C ILE A 222 -7.49 -5.47 -8.99
N LEU A 223 -8.49 -4.72 -9.42
CA LEU A 223 -8.33 -3.76 -10.50
C LEU A 223 -7.78 -2.44 -9.93
N PRO A 224 -6.89 -1.75 -10.65
CA PRO A 224 -6.38 -0.46 -10.19
C PRO A 224 -7.51 0.56 -10.14
N THR A 225 -7.61 1.26 -9.00
CA THR A 225 -8.56 2.36 -8.79
C THR A 225 -7.94 3.72 -9.12
N ARG A 226 -6.65 3.86 -8.89
CA ARG A 226 -5.87 5.04 -9.22
C ARG A 226 -4.47 4.63 -9.69
N LEU A 227 -4.16 4.98 -10.93
CA LEU A 227 -2.85 4.71 -11.53
C LEU A 227 -1.93 5.90 -11.38
N ILE A 228 -0.64 5.63 -11.16
CA ILE A 228 0.44 6.61 -11.17
C ILE A 228 1.55 6.17 -12.12
N ASN A 229 2.39 7.12 -12.53
CA ASN A 229 3.43 6.92 -13.54
C ASN A 229 2.87 6.25 -14.81
N VAL A 230 1.73 6.74 -15.31
CA VAL A 230 1.05 6.13 -16.45
C VAL A 230 1.91 6.28 -17.70
N GLY A 231 2.36 5.13 -18.25
CA GLY A 231 3.20 5.03 -19.43
C GLY A 231 4.63 5.56 -19.26
N ARG A 232 4.95 6.34 -18.24
CA ARG A 232 6.28 6.92 -18.01
C ARG A 232 6.45 7.39 -16.57
N LEU A 233 7.69 7.67 -16.19
CA LEU A 233 7.98 8.35 -14.93
C LEU A 233 7.40 9.79 -14.97
N CYS A 234 6.62 10.14 -13.96
CA CYS A 234 5.97 11.43 -13.79
C CYS A 234 6.51 12.11 -12.53
N GLU A 235 7.14 13.28 -12.68
CA GLU A 235 7.70 14.00 -11.53
C GLU A 235 6.62 14.48 -10.57
N GLU A 236 5.47 14.89 -11.11
CA GLU A 236 4.31 15.31 -10.32
C GLU A 236 3.76 14.18 -9.44
N ASP A 237 3.77 12.94 -9.95
CA ASP A 237 3.38 11.78 -9.15
C ASP A 237 4.40 11.49 -8.04
N LEU A 238 5.71 11.64 -8.33
CA LEU A 238 6.76 11.44 -7.33
C LEU A 238 6.70 12.45 -6.18
N GLU A 239 6.29 13.69 -6.45
CA GLU A 239 6.16 14.75 -5.45
C GLU A 239 5.07 14.43 -4.39
N LEU A 240 4.13 13.53 -4.70
CA LEU A 240 3.09 13.10 -3.77
C LEU A 240 3.61 12.13 -2.71
N PHE A 241 4.73 11.44 -2.97
CA PHE A 241 5.25 10.41 -2.07
C PHE A 241 6.01 11.00 -0.88
N SER A 242 5.72 10.47 0.30
CA SER A 242 6.55 10.69 1.49
C SER A 242 7.96 10.10 1.32
N ASP A 243 8.09 8.96 0.63
CA ASP A 243 9.34 8.34 0.19
C ASP A 243 9.27 8.01 -1.30
N PRO A 244 9.67 8.91 -2.21
CA PRO A 244 9.70 8.61 -3.65
C PRO A 244 10.52 7.37 -4.00
N GLY A 245 11.45 7.00 -3.11
CA GLY A 245 12.25 5.79 -3.26
C GLY A 245 11.44 4.50 -3.23
N LEU A 246 10.16 4.52 -2.88
CA LEU A 246 9.28 3.38 -3.00
C LEU A 246 9.03 2.99 -4.46
N VAL A 247 9.07 3.95 -5.39
CA VAL A 247 8.71 3.73 -6.81
C VAL A 247 9.81 4.10 -7.80
N PHE A 248 10.88 4.78 -7.34
CA PHE A 248 11.96 5.28 -8.17
C PHE A 248 13.31 5.20 -7.47
N ARG A 249 14.37 4.78 -8.18
CA ARG A 249 15.76 4.80 -7.73
C ARG A 249 16.71 5.05 -8.90
N GLU A 250 17.90 5.59 -8.58
CA GLU A 250 19.00 5.74 -9.52
C GLU A 250 20.14 4.75 -9.18
N ILE A 251 20.84 4.29 -10.19
CA ILE A 251 22.06 3.50 -10.01
C ILE A 251 23.24 4.41 -10.32
N ALA A 252 24.07 4.65 -9.32
CA ALA A 252 25.26 5.46 -9.49
C ALA A 252 26.32 4.77 -10.36
N GLY A 253 27.00 5.54 -11.22
CA GLY A 253 28.08 5.06 -12.04
C GLY A 253 27.63 4.41 -13.35
N THR A 254 28.30 3.36 -13.78
CA THR A 254 28.07 2.71 -15.08
C THR A 254 27.90 1.21 -14.93
N VAL A 255 27.04 0.63 -15.75
CA VAL A 255 26.82 -0.82 -15.79
C VAL A 255 27.38 -1.37 -17.11
N GLY A 256 28.20 -2.39 -17.02
CA GLY A 256 28.79 -3.10 -18.14
C GLY A 256 28.54 -4.60 -18.06
N LYS A 257 29.49 -5.41 -18.60
CA LYS A 257 29.35 -6.87 -18.71
C LYS A 257 29.35 -7.57 -17.34
N SER A 258 30.09 -7.04 -16.37
CA SER A 258 30.09 -7.60 -15.01
C SER A 258 28.79 -7.15 -14.28
N PRO A 259 28.03 -8.10 -13.72
CA PRO A 259 26.81 -7.77 -13.00
C PRO A 259 27.07 -6.86 -11.79
N VAL A 260 26.28 -5.81 -11.66
CA VAL A 260 26.13 -5.04 -10.43
C VAL A 260 24.94 -5.55 -9.64
N ARG A 261 24.98 -5.40 -8.32
CA ARG A 261 23.89 -5.79 -7.42
C ARG A 261 23.39 -4.54 -6.68
N PRO A 262 22.52 -3.74 -7.32
CA PRO A 262 22.06 -2.49 -6.75
C PRO A 262 21.10 -2.71 -5.57
N ASP A 263 20.55 -3.92 -5.41
CA ASP A 263 19.56 -4.27 -4.38
C ASP A 263 18.41 -3.26 -4.32
N ILE A 264 17.88 -2.89 -5.49
CA ILE A 264 16.79 -1.93 -5.59
C ILE A 264 15.49 -2.64 -5.28
N ARG A 265 14.78 -2.15 -4.27
CA ARG A 265 13.50 -2.66 -3.81
C ARG A 265 12.46 -1.57 -3.96
N LEU A 266 11.54 -1.74 -4.89
CA LEU A 266 10.42 -0.85 -5.14
C LEU A 266 9.13 -1.49 -4.63
N TRP A 267 8.13 -0.68 -4.32
CA TRP A 267 6.86 -1.16 -3.82
C TRP A 267 5.71 -0.72 -4.71
N CYS A 268 4.67 -1.55 -4.78
CA CYS A 268 3.40 -1.22 -5.42
C CYS A 268 2.26 -1.96 -4.77
N TYR A 269 1.07 -1.48 -4.96
CA TYR A 269 -0.13 -2.22 -4.57
C TYR A 269 -0.53 -3.24 -5.64
N PRO A 270 -1.34 -4.23 -5.26
CA PRO A 270 -1.81 -5.26 -6.17
C PRO A 270 -2.51 -4.69 -7.40
N SER A 271 -2.24 -5.32 -8.55
CA SER A 271 -2.89 -5.06 -9.82
C SER A 271 -2.79 -6.33 -10.66
N ASN A 272 -3.88 -7.08 -10.75
CA ASN A 272 -3.89 -8.41 -11.35
C ASN A 272 -5.01 -8.59 -12.38
N ALA A 273 -5.40 -7.50 -13.07
CA ALA A 273 -6.32 -7.59 -14.21
C ALA A 273 -5.82 -8.65 -15.21
N ALA A 274 -6.73 -9.48 -15.73
CA ALA A 274 -6.39 -10.56 -16.65
C ALA A 274 -5.81 -10.03 -17.97
N ASP A 275 -6.42 -8.96 -18.51
CA ASP A 275 -6.05 -8.39 -19.79
C ASP A 275 -5.59 -6.94 -19.65
N GLU A 276 -4.65 -6.54 -20.52
CA GLU A 276 -4.20 -5.16 -20.62
C GLU A 276 -5.22 -4.31 -21.35
N SER A 277 -5.59 -3.18 -20.75
CA SER A 277 -6.47 -2.17 -21.35
C SER A 277 -6.05 -0.77 -20.90
N PRO A 278 -6.55 0.31 -21.54
CA PRO A 278 -6.24 1.67 -21.09
C PRO A 278 -6.61 1.96 -19.63
N GLY A 279 -7.63 1.28 -19.08
CA GLY A 279 -8.02 1.40 -17.68
C GLY A 279 -7.28 0.45 -16.73
N THR A 280 -6.68 -0.58 -17.28
CA THR A 280 -5.95 -1.63 -16.55
C THR A 280 -4.64 -1.97 -17.27
N PRO A 281 -3.72 -0.99 -17.47
CA PRO A 281 -2.43 -1.27 -18.10
C PRO A 281 -1.59 -2.18 -17.20
N TYR A 282 -0.75 -2.99 -17.80
CA TYR A 282 0.17 -3.83 -17.01
C TYR A 282 1.19 -2.97 -16.28
N SER A 283 1.37 -3.25 -15.00
CA SER A 283 2.44 -2.63 -14.22
C SER A 283 3.80 -3.12 -14.71
N ARG A 284 4.75 -2.20 -14.88
CA ARG A 284 6.08 -2.47 -15.43
C ARG A 284 7.19 -2.01 -14.52
N LEU A 285 8.24 -2.82 -14.45
CA LEU A 285 9.56 -2.40 -13.98
C LEU A 285 10.31 -1.83 -15.19
N VAL A 286 10.65 -0.56 -15.15
CA VAL A 286 11.37 0.11 -16.23
C VAL A 286 12.81 0.36 -15.80
N ILE A 287 13.75 -0.07 -16.64
CA ILE A 287 15.15 0.32 -16.58
C ILE A 287 15.36 1.36 -17.67
N GLU A 288 15.74 2.57 -17.31
CA GLU A 288 16.12 3.66 -18.20
C GLU A 288 17.63 3.84 -18.14
N GLY A 289 18.25 4.13 -19.26
CA GLY A 289 19.67 4.46 -19.26
C GLY A 289 20.17 4.91 -20.63
N LYS A 290 21.40 5.44 -20.66
CA LYS A 290 22.01 5.92 -21.89
C LYS A 290 23.07 4.99 -22.42
N ILE A 291 23.04 4.79 -23.75
CA ILE A 291 24.09 4.11 -24.53
C ILE A 291 24.58 5.11 -25.59
N SER A 292 25.87 5.40 -25.60
CA SER A 292 26.47 6.41 -26.52
C SER A 292 25.74 7.78 -26.48
N GLY A 293 25.26 8.19 -25.28
CA GLY A 293 24.59 9.47 -25.06
C GLY A 293 23.10 9.49 -25.42
N SER A 294 22.54 8.43 -26.01
CA SER A 294 21.12 8.32 -26.32
C SER A 294 20.38 7.53 -25.23
N THR A 295 19.22 8.01 -24.81
CA THR A 295 18.37 7.35 -23.80
C THR A 295 17.59 6.20 -24.41
N TYR A 296 17.54 5.10 -23.69
CA TYR A 296 16.77 3.89 -24.02
C TYR A 296 16.06 3.38 -22.77
N TYR A 297 14.95 2.65 -23.01
CA TYR A 297 14.09 2.09 -21.98
C TYR A 297 13.94 0.58 -22.16
N TRP A 298 13.93 -0.14 -21.06
CA TRP A 298 13.67 -1.59 -20.99
C TRP A 298 12.50 -1.82 -20.03
N PRO A 299 11.26 -1.64 -20.50
CA PRO A 299 10.07 -1.97 -19.71
C PRO A 299 9.84 -3.48 -19.62
N ILE A 300 9.66 -3.98 -18.40
CA ILE A 300 9.44 -5.39 -18.08
C ILE A 300 8.06 -5.51 -17.45
N ASN A 301 7.15 -6.22 -18.05
CA ASN A 301 5.85 -6.53 -17.47
C ASN A 301 6.02 -7.41 -16.23
N ILE A 302 5.44 -7.00 -15.10
CA ILE A 302 5.63 -7.71 -13.84
C ILE A 302 4.68 -8.90 -13.77
N ASN A 303 5.25 -10.13 -13.65
CA ASN A 303 4.51 -11.38 -13.49
C ASN A 303 3.41 -11.58 -14.55
N ARG A 304 3.76 -11.37 -15.83
CA ARG A 304 2.82 -11.51 -16.97
C ARG A 304 3.27 -12.59 -17.97
N GLU A 305 4.39 -13.25 -17.73
CA GLU A 305 4.83 -14.41 -18.49
C GLU A 305 4.26 -15.69 -17.88
N ASP A 306 4.12 -16.75 -18.67
CA ASP A 306 3.73 -18.09 -18.24
C ASP A 306 2.46 -18.13 -17.35
N ASP A 307 1.36 -17.50 -17.78
CA ASP A 307 0.09 -17.42 -17.06
C ASP A 307 0.17 -16.65 -15.71
N GLY A 308 1.22 -15.84 -15.52
CA GLY A 308 1.39 -14.99 -14.35
C GLY A 308 0.21 -14.00 -14.19
N GLY A 309 -0.43 -14.01 -13.02
CA GLY A 309 -1.63 -13.22 -12.74
C GLY A 309 -1.37 -11.76 -12.37
N GLY A 310 -0.21 -11.17 -12.73
CA GLY A 310 0.15 -9.80 -12.32
C GLY A 310 0.56 -9.71 -10.85
N ILE A 311 0.35 -8.55 -10.24
CA ILE A 311 0.83 -8.25 -8.88
C ILE A 311 -0.24 -8.60 -7.86
N SER A 312 0.09 -9.50 -6.93
CA SER A 312 -0.72 -9.88 -5.79
C SER A 312 -0.11 -9.34 -4.50
N ARG A 313 -0.91 -9.06 -3.47
CA ARG A 313 -0.41 -8.55 -2.19
C ARG A 313 0.56 -9.51 -1.49
N ASN A 314 1.42 -8.98 -0.64
CA ASN A 314 2.36 -9.75 0.18
C ASN A 314 3.26 -10.68 -0.65
N ARG A 315 3.74 -10.22 -1.81
CA ARG A 315 4.68 -10.97 -2.63
C ARG A 315 5.93 -10.18 -2.93
N ARG A 316 7.04 -10.91 -3.12
CA ARG A 316 8.29 -10.39 -3.63
C ARG A 316 8.49 -10.92 -5.05
N TYR A 317 8.76 -10.01 -5.98
CA TYR A 317 9.05 -10.29 -7.38
C TYR A 317 10.50 -9.89 -7.66
N THR A 318 11.38 -10.89 -7.79
CA THR A 318 12.83 -10.68 -7.93
C THR A 318 13.25 -10.80 -9.37
N PHE A 319 14.04 -9.84 -9.84
CA PHE A 319 14.55 -9.73 -11.20
C PHE A 319 16.08 -9.71 -11.23
N ASP A 320 16.68 -10.56 -12.04
CA ASP A 320 18.06 -10.45 -12.52
C ASP A 320 18.00 -10.13 -14.00
N VAL A 321 18.56 -9.01 -14.43
CA VAL A 321 18.41 -8.50 -15.78
C VAL A 321 19.76 -8.39 -16.47
N ARG A 322 19.87 -8.96 -17.67
CA ARG A 322 20.99 -8.77 -18.59
C ARG A 322 20.48 -8.09 -19.86
N ILE A 323 20.92 -6.88 -20.10
CA ILE A 323 20.60 -6.11 -21.30
C ILE A 323 21.55 -6.54 -22.43
N THR A 324 21.01 -6.99 -23.56
CA THR A 324 21.78 -7.53 -24.69
C THR A 324 21.73 -6.64 -25.93
N ARG A 325 20.75 -5.75 -26.01
CA ARG A 325 20.53 -4.77 -27.10
C ARG A 325 20.01 -3.44 -26.56
N LYS A 326 20.02 -2.43 -27.44
CA LYS A 326 19.35 -1.16 -27.20
C LYS A 326 17.85 -1.39 -26.97
N GLY A 327 17.32 -0.70 -25.99
CA GLY A 327 15.90 -0.76 -25.66
C GLY A 327 15.01 0.06 -26.59
N SER A 328 13.76 0.24 -26.17
CA SER A 328 12.80 1.16 -26.77
C SER A 328 13.26 2.62 -26.61
N THR A 329 12.72 3.50 -27.44
CA THR A 329 12.80 4.96 -27.26
C THR A 329 11.61 5.50 -26.45
N ASP A 330 10.69 4.63 -26.07
CA ASP A 330 9.49 4.95 -25.31
C ASP A 330 9.38 3.98 -24.11
N PRO A 331 9.17 4.46 -22.87
CA PRO A 331 9.11 3.61 -21.68
C PRO A 331 7.86 2.74 -21.59
N ASP A 332 6.82 3.00 -22.37
CA ASP A 332 5.58 2.21 -22.38
C ASP A 332 5.52 1.14 -23.49
N ILE A 333 6.47 1.17 -24.41
CA ILE A 333 6.54 0.19 -25.51
C ILE A 333 7.42 -1.00 -25.08
N PRO A 334 6.84 -2.21 -24.92
CA PRO A 334 7.60 -3.41 -24.61
C PRO A 334 8.72 -3.64 -25.62
N VAL A 335 9.84 -4.17 -25.14
CA VAL A 335 10.98 -4.54 -25.99
C VAL A 335 10.90 -6.02 -26.36
N ASP A 336 11.48 -6.38 -27.51
CA ASP A 336 11.57 -7.78 -27.93
C ASP A 336 12.37 -8.60 -26.91
N ALA A 337 12.01 -9.88 -26.73
CA ALA A 337 12.70 -10.81 -25.83
C ALA A 337 14.21 -10.91 -26.10
N ASP A 338 14.65 -10.68 -27.36
CA ASP A 338 16.06 -10.63 -27.73
C ASP A 338 16.84 -9.43 -27.13
N ASN A 339 16.16 -8.42 -26.57
CA ASN A 339 16.82 -7.20 -26.08
C ASN A 339 17.32 -7.34 -24.66
N MET A 340 16.84 -8.34 -23.92
CA MET A 340 17.29 -8.64 -22.57
C MET A 340 17.01 -10.11 -22.20
N GLU A 341 17.82 -10.61 -21.28
CA GLU A 341 17.60 -11.89 -20.61
C GLU A 341 17.15 -11.59 -19.18
N ILE A 342 16.02 -12.16 -18.77
CA ILE A 342 15.44 -11.94 -17.44
C ILE A 342 15.37 -13.27 -16.71
N THR A 343 15.93 -13.33 -15.51
CA THR A 343 15.61 -14.37 -14.55
C THR A 343 14.63 -13.79 -13.53
N PHE A 344 13.48 -14.40 -13.42
CA PHE A 344 12.36 -13.96 -12.60
C PHE A 344 12.04 -14.98 -11.51
N ASN A 345 11.73 -14.52 -10.32
CA ASN A 345 11.22 -15.33 -9.22
C ASN A 345 10.12 -14.58 -8.49
N SER A 346 9.05 -15.29 -8.11
CA SER A 346 7.94 -14.76 -7.31
C SER A 346 7.74 -15.64 -6.07
N GLU A 347 7.83 -15.04 -4.90
CA GLU A 347 7.70 -15.72 -3.61
C GLU A 347 6.84 -14.91 -2.64
N PRO A 348 6.24 -15.52 -1.60
CA PRO A 348 5.64 -14.76 -0.51
C PRO A 348 6.67 -13.79 0.08
N TRP A 349 6.23 -12.58 0.44
CA TRP A 349 7.07 -11.59 1.10
C TRP A 349 7.18 -11.92 2.60
N GLU A 350 7.75 -13.07 2.87
CA GLU A 350 8.03 -13.58 4.20
C GLU A 350 9.55 -13.69 4.33
N GLU A 351 10.10 -13.18 5.40
CA GLU A 351 11.47 -13.56 5.76
C GLU A 351 11.43 -15.01 6.22
N LYS A 352 12.18 -15.86 5.52
CA LYS A 352 12.48 -17.18 6.04
C LYS A 352 13.30 -16.98 7.30
N GLU A 353 12.77 -17.32 8.47
CA GLU A 353 13.61 -17.62 9.63
C GLU A 353 14.59 -18.70 9.18
N GLU A 354 15.84 -18.34 9.02
CA GLU A 354 16.91 -19.35 8.91
C GLU A 354 16.93 -20.10 10.24
N TYR A 355 16.24 -21.22 10.28
CA TYR A 355 16.44 -22.19 11.36
C TYR A 355 17.89 -22.67 11.29
N GLN A 356 18.77 -22.05 12.07
CA GLN A 356 20.07 -22.62 12.36
C GLN A 356 19.83 -23.88 13.18
N VAL A 357 19.71 -25.01 12.50
CA VAL A 357 19.80 -26.32 13.14
C VAL A 357 21.26 -26.45 13.60
N ARG A 358 21.50 -26.16 14.88
CA ARG A 358 22.76 -26.56 15.54
C ARG A 358 22.60 -28.05 15.87
N PHE A 359 23.35 -28.88 15.13
CA PHE A 359 23.61 -30.26 15.55
C PHE A 359 24.56 -30.31 16.75
#